data_865802418a9cecdcc1c698ad7417d2f8
#
_entry.id   865802418a9cecdcc1c698ad7417d2f8
#
_cell.length_a   1.000
_cell.length_b   1.000
_cell.length_c   1.000
_cell.angle_alpha   90.00
_cell.angle_beta   90.00
_cell.angle_gamma   90.00
#
_symmetry.space_group_name_H-M   'P 1'
#
loop_
_entity.id
_entity.type
_entity.pdbx_description
1 polymer ?
#
loop_
_entity_poly.entity_id
_entity_poly.type
_entity_poly.pdbx_seq_one_letter_code
_entity_poly.pdbx_strand_id
1 'polypeptide(L)'
;MIRSILFFVLTALLTCGTAQAQGKGFGLGIIVDDPTGISTKLWTGKSTAFDAEVAWSYDQDEFLYLHGDFLFHNLHLSKEVKGKFLTYYGIGGRVEFADSNKVGLRIPLGINYIFPKSPLDVFFEIVPLLDLVPETESDLNVAIGIRFVFGKGSSE
;
A
#
# COMPACT_ATOMS: atom_id res chain seq x y z
N MET A 1 22.42 12.34 4.65
CA MET A 1 21.86 10.99 4.78
C MET A 1 20.46 10.89 4.19
N ILE A 2 19.51 11.70 4.59
CA ILE A 2 18.11 11.68 4.06
C ILE A 2 18.05 11.94 2.54
N ARG A 3 18.84 12.87 2.00
CA ARG A 3 18.91 13.17 0.55
C ARG A 3 19.40 11.96 -0.27
N SER A 4 20.31 11.17 0.28
CA SER A 4 20.82 9.97 -0.39
C SER A 4 19.82 8.82 -0.35
N ILE A 5 19.05 8.69 0.71
CA ILE A 5 17.98 7.70 0.83
C ILE A 5 16.84 8.07 -0.12
N LEU A 6 16.47 9.34 -0.21
CA LEU A 6 15.45 9.81 -1.16
C LEU A 6 15.85 9.55 -2.61
N PHE A 7 17.15 9.74 -2.94
CA PHE A 7 17.67 9.47 -4.27
C PHE A 7 17.67 7.96 -4.61
N PHE A 8 17.97 7.10 -3.62
CA PHE A 8 17.91 5.65 -3.79
C PHE A 8 16.47 5.13 -3.96
N VAL A 9 15.53 5.67 -3.20
CA VAL A 9 14.09 5.34 -3.31
C VAL A 9 13.55 5.81 -4.65
N LEU A 10 13.91 7.01 -5.10
CA LEU A 10 13.49 7.56 -6.39
C LEU A 10 14.08 6.76 -7.57
N THR A 11 15.35 6.32 -7.47
CA THR A 11 15.98 5.47 -8.50
C THR A 11 15.38 4.06 -8.52
N ALA A 12 15.06 3.48 -7.37
CA ALA A 12 14.39 2.19 -7.29
C ALA A 12 12.97 2.23 -7.91
N LEU A 13 12.23 3.32 -7.73
CA LEU A 13 10.94 3.56 -8.36
C LEU A 13 11.04 3.70 -9.89
N LEU A 14 12.12 4.32 -10.39
CA LEU A 14 12.35 4.51 -11.84
C LEU A 14 12.79 3.23 -12.55
N THR A 15 13.44 2.30 -11.85
CA THR A 15 13.87 1.01 -12.44
C THR A 15 12.79 -0.06 -12.43
N CYS A 16 11.70 0.14 -11.68
CA CYS A 16 10.55 -0.78 -11.67
C CYS A 16 9.65 -0.66 -12.93
N GLY A 17 10.00 0.26 -13.86
CA GLY A 17 9.17 0.64 -15.02
C GLY A 17 9.10 -0.34 -16.17
N THR A 18 9.70 -1.54 -16.11
CA THR A 18 9.72 -2.49 -17.25
C THR A 18 9.25 -3.91 -16.94
N ALA A 19 8.68 -4.15 -15.78
CA ALA A 19 8.00 -5.42 -15.54
C ALA A 19 6.67 -5.41 -16.30
N GLN A 20 6.66 -5.94 -17.52
CA GLN A 20 5.45 -6.28 -18.25
C GLN A 20 4.72 -7.40 -17.49
N ALA A 21 3.99 -7.04 -16.46
CA ALA A 21 3.07 -7.95 -15.80
C ALA A 21 1.85 -8.11 -16.71
N GLN A 22 1.80 -9.20 -17.43
CA GLN A 22 0.63 -9.57 -18.23
C GLN A 22 -0.62 -9.59 -17.34
N GLY A 23 -1.48 -8.58 -17.50
CA GLY A 23 -2.84 -8.54 -16.96
C GLY A 23 -3.01 -7.92 -15.57
N LYS A 24 -2.02 -7.17 -15.06
CA LYS A 24 -2.07 -6.66 -13.69
C LYS A 24 -1.36 -5.32 -13.56
N GLY A 25 -2.14 -4.29 -13.23
CA GLY A 25 -1.66 -2.92 -13.23
C GLY A 25 -0.79 -2.57 -12.01
N PHE A 26 -0.11 -1.46 -12.15
CA PHE A 26 0.54 -0.72 -11.08
C PHE A 26 -0.40 0.39 -10.61
N GLY A 27 -0.68 0.48 -9.33
CA GLY A 27 -1.48 1.53 -8.72
C GLY A 27 -0.61 2.55 -8.00
N LEU A 28 -0.91 3.83 -8.20
CA LEU A 28 -0.28 4.94 -7.48
C LEU A 28 -1.38 5.88 -6.98
N GLY A 29 -1.31 6.28 -5.74
CA GLY A 29 -2.34 7.13 -5.16
C GLY A 29 -2.01 7.70 -3.80
N ILE A 30 -3.06 8.08 -3.10
CA ILE A 30 -3.00 8.69 -1.78
C ILE A 30 -3.70 7.77 -0.79
N ILE A 31 -3.12 7.65 0.38
CA ILE A 31 -3.71 6.98 1.53
C ILE A 31 -3.86 8.00 2.66
N VAL A 32 -5.03 8.05 3.24
CA VAL A 32 -5.34 8.82 4.43
C VAL A 32 -5.29 7.88 5.62
N ASP A 33 -4.27 8.05 6.38
CA ASP A 33 -3.94 7.32 7.60
C ASP A 33 -3.25 8.32 8.56
N ASP A 34 -2.74 7.87 9.65
CA ASP A 34 -1.83 8.63 10.51
C ASP A 34 -0.43 8.00 10.48
N PRO A 35 0.47 8.57 9.66
CA PRO A 35 0.40 9.75 8.80
C PRO A 35 -0.19 9.51 7.41
N THR A 36 -0.73 10.55 6.78
CA THR A 36 -1.15 10.52 5.38
C THR A 36 0.04 10.44 4.43
N GLY A 37 -0.06 9.60 3.40
CA GLY A 37 1.06 9.32 2.51
C GLY A 37 0.71 9.03 1.06
N ILE A 38 1.74 8.61 0.34
CA ILE A 38 1.64 8.10 -1.02
C ILE A 38 1.61 6.57 -0.97
N SER A 39 0.57 6.00 -1.57
CA SER A 39 0.37 4.55 -1.65
C SER A 39 0.65 4.04 -3.06
N THR A 40 1.35 2.92 -3.12
CA THR A 40 1.62 2.18 -4.36
C THR A 40 1.14 0.75 -4.22
N LYS A 41 0.72 0.13 -5.34
CA LYS A 41 0.32 -1.27 -5.37
C LYS A 41 0.73 -1.91 -6.69
N LEU A 42 1.40 -3.03 -6.60
CA LEU A 42 1.81 -3.83 -7.74
C LEU A 42 1.14 -5.20 -7.67
N TRP A 43 0.30 -5.51 -8.63
CA TRP A 43 -0.29 -6.83 -8.76
C TRP A 43 0.76 -7.83 -9.26
N THR A 44 1.07 -8.86 -8.47
CA THR A 44 2.06 -9.89 -8.77
C THR A 44 1.44 -11.19 -9.25
N GLY A 45 0.16 -11.39 -8.99
CA GLY A 45 -0.60 -12.56 -9.36
C GLY A 45 -2.08 -12.24 -9.64
N LYS A 46 -2.93 -13.22 -9.99
CA LYS A 46 -4.38 -13.02 -10.17
C LYS A 46 -5.06 -12.55 -8.87
N SER A 47 -4.56 -13.01 -7.75
CA SER A 47 -5.07 -12.74 -6.40
C SER A 47 -4.02 -12.20 -5.45
N THR A 48 -2.80 -11.95 -5.91
CA THR A 48 -1.70 -11.49 -5.08
C THR A 48 -1.20 -10.12 -5.54
N ALA A 49 -0.82 -9.29 -4.59
CA ALA A 49 -0.23 -7.99 -4.83
C ALA A 49 0.81 -7.65 -3.77
N PHE A 50 1.72 -6.78 -4.11
CA PHE A 50 2.61 -6.10 -3.18
C PHE A 50 2.20 -4.64 -3.12
N ASP A 51 2.03 -4.09 -1.94
CA ASP A 51 1.83 -2.66 -1.78
C ASP A 51 2.90 -2.04 -0.89
N ALA A 52 3.04 -0.74 -1.00
CA ALA A 52 3.96 0.04 -0.21
C ALA A 52 3.43 1.46 -0.03
N GLU A 53 3.80 2.06 1.08
CA GLU A 53 3.49 3.43 1.41
C GLU A 53 4.73 4.19 1.86
N VAL A 54 4.76 5.46 1.48
CA VAL A 54 5.68 6.46 2.00
C VAL A 54 4.87 7.62 2.54
N ALA A 55 5.02 7.90 3.81
CA ALA A 55 4.39 9.03 4.46
C ALA A 55 5.42 9.83 5.28
N TRP A 56 5.15 11.10 5.50
CA TRP A 56 6.03 11.96 6.28
C TRP A 56 5.21 13.00 7.05
N SER A 57 5.69 13.37 8.19
CA SER A 57 5.15 14.46 8.99
C SER A 57 6.21 15.54 9.17
N TYR A 58 5.76 16.80 9.09
CA TYR A 58 6.58 18.00 9.32
C TYR A 58 6.08 18.82 10.53
N ASP A 59 5.07 18.29 11.24
CA ASP A 59 4.57 18.94 12.45
C ASP A 59 5.58 18.73 13.61
N GLN A 60 5.19 18.91 14.85
CA GLN A 60 6.08 18.98 16.02
C GLN A 60 7.08 17.82 16.16
N ASP A 61 6.78 16.65 15.55
CA ASP A 61 7.70 15.53 15.44
C ASP A 61 7.92 15.20 13.95
N GLU A 62 9.13 15.48 13.45
CA GLU A 62 9.52 15.11 12.09
C GLU A 62 9.78 13.61 12.01
N PHE A 63 9.02 12.89 11.19
CA PHE A 63 9.28 11.49 10.94
C PHE A 63 9.00 11.09 9.49
N LEU A 64 9.68 10.04 9.05
CA LEU A 64 9.46 9.35 7.79
C LEU A 64 8.92 7.95 8.10
N TYR A 65 7.77 7.65 7.55
CA TYR A 65 7.11 6.35 7.67
C TYR A 65 7.17 5.59 6.35
N LEU A 66 7.55 4.34 6.42
CA LEU A 66 7.57 3.41 5.29
C LEU A 66 6.91 2.10 5.69
N HIS A 67 6.08 1.55 4.82
CA HIS A 67 5.68 0.15 4.96
C HIS A 67 5.65 -0.57 3.61
N GLY A 68 5.70 -1.90 3.67
CA GLY A 68 5.48 -2.78 2.55
C GLY A 68 4.75 -4.03 3.00
N ASP A 69 3.70 -4.40 2.27
CA ASP A 69 2.83 -5.52 2.59
C ASP A 69 2.65 -6.44 1.38
N PHE A 70 2.63 -7.74 1.62
CA PHE A 70 2.24 -8.73 0.62
C PHE A 70 0.79 -9.13 0.86
N LEU A 71 -0.06 -8.93 -0.15
CA LEU A 71 -1.51 -9.03 -0.05
C LEU A 71 -2.05 -10.23 -0.83
N PHE A 72 -3.02 -10.91 -0.21
CA PHE A 72 -3.82 -11.96 -0.80
C PHE A 72 -5.27 -11.48 -0.95
N HIS A 73 -5.78 -11.44 -2.18
CA HIS A 73 -7.13 -11.00 -2.49
C HIS A 73 -8.07 -12.16 -2.72
N ASN A 74 -9.28 -12.07 -2.16
CA ASN A 74 -10.35 -13.00 -2.43
C ASN A 74 -11.24 -12.44 -3.55
N LEU A 75 -11.30 -13.16 -4.67
CA LEU A 75 -12.04 -12.77 -5.88
C LEU A 75 -13.53 -13.13 -5.86
N HIS A 76 -14.04 -13.70 -4.77
CA HIS A 76 -15.37 -14.31 -4.73
C HIS A 76 -16.49 -13.37 -4.27
N LEU A 77 -16.22 -12.11 -3.97
CA LEU A 77 -17.22 -11.18 -3.50
C LEU A 77 -17.88 -10.42 -4.66
N SER A 78 -19.14 -10.79 -4.91
CA SER A 78 -20.15 -10.04 -5.65
C SER A 78 -20.17 -10.18 -7.18
N LYS A 79 -21.06 -11.03 -7.65
CA LYS A 79 -21.53 -11.06 -9.05
C LYS A 79 -22.53 -9.95 -9.39
N GLU A 80 -22.98 -9.16 -8.41
CA GLU A 80 -24.09 -8.22 -8.56
C GLU A 80 -23.68 -6.74 -8.67
N VAL A 81 -22.44 -6.40 -8.39
CA VAL A 81 -21.95 -5.02 -8.46
C VAL A 81 -21.20 -4.81 -9.77
N LYS A 82 -21.46 -3.67 -10.43
CA LYS A 82 -20.84 -3.31 -11.72
C LYS A 82 -19.31 -3.14 -11.69
N GLY A 83 -18.66 -3.23 -10.52
CA GLY A 83 -17.22 -3.20 -10.33
C GLY A 83 -16.71 -4.49 -9.69
N LYS A 84 -15.41 -4.55 -9.41
CA LYS A 84 -14.81 -5.66 -8.65
C LYS A 84 -14.66 -5.24 -7.21
N PHE A 85 -15.41 -5.89 -6.34
CA PHE A 85 -15.27 -5.77 -4.90
C PHE A 85 -14.46 -6.95 -4.38
N LEU A 86 -13.33 -6.67 -3.76
CA LEU A 86 -12.38 -7.66 -3.29
C LEU A 86 -12.16 -7.46 -1.80
N THR A 87 -12.10 -8.54 -1.06
CA THR A 87 -11.49 -8.53 0.27
C THR A 87 -10.03 -8.96 0.17
N TYR A 88 -9.20 -8.48 1.05
CA TYR A 88 -7.81 -8.91 1.13
C TYR A 88 -7.32 -8.98 2.57
N TYR A 89 -6.29 -9.77 2.74
CA TYR A 89 -5.48 -9.83 3.94
C TYR A 89 -4.02 -9.95 3.52
N GLY A 90 -3.13 -9.65 4.43
CA GLY A 90 -1.71 -9.73 4.11
C GLY A 90 -0.81 -9.77 5.32
N ILE A 91 0.46 -9.71 5.03
CA ILE A 91 1.52 -9.58 6.02
C ILE A 91 2.58 -8.65 5.47
N GLY A 92 3.11 -7.81 6.32
CA GLY A 92 4.17 -6.87 5.96
C GLY A 92 4.93 -6.33 7.14
N GLY A 93 5.68 -5.29 6.87
CA GLY A 93 6.49 -4.60 7.85
C GLY A 93 6.43 -3.09 7.71
N ARG A 94 6.68 -2.41 8.81
CA ARG A 94 6.84 -0.95 8.85
C ARG A 94 8.15 -0.53 9.43
N VAL A 95 8.65 0.60 9.00
CA VAL A 95 9.76 1.32 9.61
C VAL A 95 9.37 2.78 9.73
N GLU A 96 9.56 3.35 10.90
CA GLU A 96 9.39 4.76 11.18
C GLU A 96 10.73 5.33 11.60
N PHE A 97 11.19 6.34 10.88
CA PHE A 97 12.42 7.08 11.19
C PHE A 97 12.04 8.37 11.91
N ALA A 98 12.22 8.39 13.21
CA ALA A 98 11.97 9.51 14.10
C ALA A 98 13.15 9.64 15.09
N ASP A 99 13.01 10.43 16.14
CA ASP A 99 13.99 10.47 17.24
C ASP A 99 14.19 9.10 17.88
N SER A 100 13.12 8.31 17.98
CA SER A 100 13.16 6.90 18.31
C SER A 100 12.60 6.10 17.13
N ASN A 101 13.47 5.37 16.45
CA ASN A 101 13.07 4.57 15.30
C ASN A 101 12.19 3.40 15.74
N LYS A 102 11.12 3.14 14.98
CA LYS A 102 10.24 1.99 15.19
C LYS A 102 10.36 1.01 14.03
N VAL A 103 10.34 -0.26 14.34
CA VAL A 103 10.26 -1.36 13.39
C VAL A 103 9.16 -2.31 13.86
N GLY A 104 8.23 -2.63 12.98
CA GLY A 104 7.08 -3.45 13.36
C GLY A 104 6.57 -4.34 12.24
N LEU A 105 5.74 -5.30 12.64
CA LEU A 105 4.98 -6.17 11.76
C LEU A 105 3.59 -5.59 11.53
N ARG A 106 3.04 -5.85 10.33
CA ARG A 106 1.70 -5.43 9.90
C ARG A 106 0.90 -6.64 9.43
N ILE A 107 -0.39 -6.64 9.75
CA ILE A 107 -1.34 -7.64 9.24
C ILE A 107 -2.53 -6.86 8.63
N PRO A 108 -2.40 -6.35 7.40
CA PRO A 108 -3.50 -5.62 6.77
C PRO A 108 -4.69 -6.53 6.49
N LEU A 109 -5.88 -6.05 6.80
CA LEU A 109 -7.18 -6.64 6.50
C LEU A 109 -8.01 -5.57 5.82
N GLY A 110 -8.44 -5.79 4.60
CA GLY A 110 -9.08 -4.72 3.87
C GLY A 110 -10.11 -5.16 2.82
N ILE A 111 -10.75 -4.15 2.30
CA ILE A 111 -11.66 -4.23 1.17
C ILE A 111 -11.19 -3.26 0.09
N ASN A 112 -11.39 -3.65 -1.15
CA ASN A 112 -10.92 -2.93 -2.30
C ASN A 112 -12.00 -2.92 -3.38
N TYR A 113 -12.34 -1.74 -3.90
CA TYR A 113 -13.27 -1.58 -4.99
C TYR A 113 -12.56 -1.06 -6.23
N ILE A 114 -12.57 -1.85 -7.29
CA ILE A 114 -11.99 -1.50 -8.59
C ILE A 114 -13.11 -1.08 -9.54
N PHE A 115 -13.06 0.17 -9.98
CA PHE A 115 -14.06 0.73 -10.89
C PHE A 115 -13.98 0.08 -12.27
N PRO A 116 -15.11 -0.32 -12.88
CA PRO A 116 -15.11 -1.05 -14.15
C PRO A 116 -14.76 -0.17 -15.35
N LYS A 117 -15.14 1.11 -15.30
CA LYS A 117 -14.98 2.06 -16.41
C LYS A 117 -13.93 3.14 -16.14
N SER A 118 -13.27 3.09 -15.00
CA SER A 118 -12.31 4.09 -14.57
C SER A 118 -11.05 3.38 -14.06
N PRO A 119 -9.86 3.91 -14.32
CA PRO A 119 -8.62 3.34 -13.79
C PRO A 119 -8.43 3.70 -12.31
N LEU A 120 -9.48 3.58 -11.51
CA LEU A 120 -9.47 3.91 -10.10
C LEU A 120 -9.71 2.67 -9.24
N ASP A 121 -9.02 2.66 -8.13
CA ASP A 121 -9.04 1.66 -7.08
C ASP A 121 -9.19 2.39 -5.74
N VAL A 122 -10.27 2.12 -5.03
CA VAL A 122 -10.52 2.66 -3.68
C VAL A 122 -10.42 1.52 -2.69
N PHE A 123 -9.77 1.75 -1.57
CA PHE A 123 -9.62 0.73 -0.54
C PHE A 123 -9.81 1.30 0.86
N PHE A 124 -10.23 0.41 1.74
CA PHE A 124 -10.31 0.63 3.17
C PHE A 124 -9.63 -0.55 3.87
N GLU A 125 -8.82 -0.27 4.87
CA GLU A 125 -8.13 -1.32 5.62
C GLU A 125 -8.05 -1.03 7.12
N ILE A 126 -8.02 -2.12 7.88
CA ILE A 126 -7.71 -2.15 9.30
C ILE A 126 -6.44 -2.97 9.45
N VAL A 127 -5.47 -2.42 10.13
CA VAL A 127 -4.13 -3.01 10.23
C VAL A 127 -3.71 -3.18 11.68
N PRO A 128 -3.85 -4.37 12.25
CA PRO A 128 -3.13 -4.73 13.46
C PRO A 128 -1.63 -4.60 13.26
N LEU A 129 -0.98 -3.93 14.19
CA LEU A 129 0.45 -3.63 14.22
C LEU A 129 1.09 -4.24 15.45
N LEU A 130 2.30 -4.74 15.30
CA LEU A 130 3.15 -5.17 16.39
C LEU A 130 4.54 -4.54 16.22
N ASP A 131 4.81 -3.48 16.94
CA ASP A 131 6.15 -2.91 17.02
C ASP A 131 7.07 -3.83 17.82
N LEU A 132 8.27 -4.01 17.31
CA LEU A 132 9.30 -4.84 17.91
C LEU A 132 10.45 -4.01 18.47
N VAL A 133 10.60 -2.80 17.98
CA VAL A 133 11.69 -1.87 18.34
C VAL A 133 11.07 -0.48 18.47
N PRO A 134 11.41 0.32 19.49
CA PRO A 134 12.34 0.06 20.60
C PRO A 134 11.77 -0.88 21.66
N GLU A 135 10.46 -0.95 21.78
CA GLU A 135 9.73 -1.81 22.73
C GLU A 135 8.62 -2.55 21.99
N THR A 136 8.23 -3.71 22.52
CA THR A 136 7.12 -4.47 21.96
C THR A 136 5.80 -3.81 22.34
N GLU A 137 5.12 -3.25 21.34
CA GLU A 137 3.84 -2.55 21.53
C GLU A 137 2.87 -2.97 20.42
N SER A 138 1.61 -3.17 20.77
CA SER A 138 0.55 -3.45 19.79
C SER A 138 -0.28 -2.20 19.54
N ASP A 139 -0.65 -1.97 18.28
CA ASP A 139 -1.45 -0.85 17.83
C ASP A 139 -2.44 -1.29 16.76
N LEU A 140 -3.39 -0.44 16.42
CA LEU A 140 -4.39 -0.67 15.39
C LEU A 140 -4.53 0.56 14.50
N ASN A 141 -4.15 0.43 13.24
CA ASN A 141 -4.32 1.47 12.24
C ASN A 141 -5.58 1.26 11.41
N VAL A 142 -6.18 2.35 10.97
CA VAL A 142 -7.30 2.38 10.03
C VAL A 142 -6.97 3.33 8.90
N ALA A 143 -7.05 2.86 7.67
CA ALA A 143 -6.70 3.63 6.50
C ALA A 143 -7.76 3.57 5.41
N ILE A 144 -7.88 4.64 4.64
CA ILE A 144 -8.64 4.71 3.41
C ILE A 144 -7.78 5.34 2.33
N GLY A 145 -7.86 4.81 1.11
CA GLY A 145 -7.07 5.37 0.02
C GLY A 145 -7.73 5.23 -1.33
N ILE A 146 -7.17 5.98 -2.27
CA ILE A 146 -7.54 5.94 -3.69
C ILE A 146 -6.27 5.87 -4.52
N ARG A 147 -6.26 4.97 -5.50
CA ARG A 147 -5.15 4.80 -6.45
C ARG A 147 -5.63 4.92 -7.88
N PHE A 148 -4.79 5.50 -8.72
CA PHE A 148 -4.90 5.40 -10.15
C PHE A 148 -4.14 4.16 -10.62
N VAL A 149 -4.78 3.30 -11.41
CA VAL A 149 -4.21 2.02 -11.88
C VAL A 149 -3.73 2.15 -13.31
N PHE A 150 -2.43 2.04 -13.50
CA PHE A 150 -1.78 2.05 -14.81
C PHE A 150 -1.74 0.62 -15.39
N GLY A 151 -1.81 0.49 -16.71
CA GLY A 151 -1.66 -0.81 -17.39
C GLY A 151 -2.89 -1.71 -17.31
N LYS A 152 -4.07 -1.16 -16.97
CA LYS A 152 -5.33 -1.85 -17.18
C LYS A 152 -5.60 -1.86 -18.69
N GLY A 153 -5.18 -2.94 -19.35
CA GLY A 153 -5.57 -3.17 -20.74
C GLY A 153 -7.09 -3.13 -20.84
N SER A 154 -7.62 -2.33 -21.74
CA SER A 154 -9.02 -2.37 -22.15
C SER A 154 -9.29 -3.77 -22.70
N SER A 155 -9.84 -4.64 -21.86
CA SER A 155 -10.48 -5.83 -22.39
C SER A 155 -11.81 -5.39 -22.98
N GLU A 156 -11.88 -5.39 -24.30
CA GLU A 156 -13.12 -5.43 -25.05
C GLU A 156 -14.01 -6.59 -24.56
#